data_a02c9dc6d239214c04fc50799feb00f8
#
_entry.id   a02c9dc6d239214c04fc50799feb00f8
#
_cell.length_a   1.000
_cell.length_b   1.000
_cell.length_c   1.000
_cell.angle_alpha   90.00
_cell.angle_beta   90.00
_cell.angle_gamma   90.00
#
_symmetry.space_group_name_H-M   'P 1'
#
loop_
_entity.id
_entity.type
_entity.pdbx_description
1 polymer ?
#
loop_
_entity_poly.entity_id
_entity_poly.type
_entity_poly.pdbx_seq_one_letter_code
_entity_poly.pdbx_strand_id
1 'polypeptide(L)'
;MKTQVAIIGGGPAGMLLSEILHRAGIDSVVLEQRTRAYVLERIRAGVLEQGTVEVLRANGLGERLDREGHSHDGAQLVWAGRDSHFIDAWKHVGKRFVTYGQTNIQEDLFAAADRRNATVLDEATDVQPMNVSSDKPFVTFRHRGEAMRLECDFIAGCDGFHGVSRTAIPRGVLHTFEKVYPFGWLGVLSRTPPLEHLVYANHPRGFALASMRNPMLSRYYVQVALDDKVENWSDDRFWTELKARYPSEIADAIVTGPSIEKSIAPLRSFVAEPMRHGRLFLAGDAAHVVPPTGAKGLNLAVSDVFYLSRALKARYATGSNALIDSYSDMALRRVWSSVRFSWWLTNLMHRFPGMSDFEQRAQECELQYLASSRHAQASVAEQYAGLPFEDAP
;
A
#
# COMPACT_ATOMS: atom_id res chain seq x y z
N MET A 1 -22.04 2.73 23.57
CA MET A 1 -22.37 2.17 22.23
C MET A 1 -22.01 0.69 22.21
N LYS A 2 -22.58 -0.09 21.28
CA LYS A 2 -22.23 -1.50 21.10
C LYS A 2 -22.22 -1.85 19.61
N THR A 3 -21.29 -2.73 19.21
CA THR A 3 -21.18 -3.27 17.85
C THR A 3 -20.56 -4.67 17.89
N GLN A 4 -20.54 -5.40 16.76
CA GLN A 4 -19.82 -6.68 16.66
C GLN A 4 -18.33 -6.43 16.43
N VAL A 5 -17.97 -5.50 15.54
CA VAL A 5 -16.57 -5.18 15.22
C VAL A 5 -16.31 -3.68 15.35
N ALA A 6 -15.44 -3.29 16.27
CA ALA A 6 -14.91 -1.92 16.34
C ALA A 6 -13.70 -1.80 15.40
N ILE A 7 -13.75 -0.87 14.44
CA ILE A 7 -12.68 -0.63 13.47
C ILE A 7 -12.01 0.68 13.82
N ILE A 8 -10.72 0.66 14.12
CA ILE A 8 -9.92 1.86 14.43
C ILE A 8 -9.14 2.24 13.17
N GLY A 9 -9.48 3.39 12.57
CA GLY A 9 -8.92 3.91 11.33
C GLY A 9 -9.92 3.85 10.17
N GLY A 10 -10.23 5.01 9.58
CA GLY A 10 -11.12 5.21 8.42
C GLY A 10 -10.41 5.25 7.07
N GLY A 11 -9.16 4.77 7.00
CA GLY A 11 -8.41 4.59 5.76
C GLY A 11 -8.93 3.43 4.92
N PRO A 12 -8.28 3.11 3.77
CA PRO A 12 -8.76 2.09 2.84
C PRO A 12 -8.99 0.72 3.48
N ALA A 13 -8.12 0.28 4.40
CA ALA A 13 -8.27 -1.01 5.08
C ALA A 13 -9.53 -1.05 5.95
N GLY A 14 -9.72 -0.05 6.82
CA GLY A 14 -10.86 -0.04 7.74
C GLY A 14 -12.18 0.16 7.03
N MET A 15 -12.24 1.05 6.04
CA MET A 15 -13.46 1.29 5.27
C MET A 15 -13.83 0.08 4.39
N LEU A 16 -12.85 -0.60 3.77
CA LEU A 16 -13.09 -1.82 3.01
C LEU A 16 -13.56 -2.97 3.91
N LEU A 17 -12.95 -3.13 5.09
CA LEU A 17 -13.41 -4.12 6.07
C LEU A 17 -14.85 -3.84 6.48
N SER A 18 -15.20 -2.60 6.79
CA SER A 18 -16.57 -2.20 7.14
C SER A 18 -17.58 -2.51 6.04
N GLU A 19 -17.21 -2.29 4.75
CA GLU A 19 -18.08 -2.62 3.61
C GLU A 19 -18.30 -4.12 3.49
N ILE A 20 -17.23 -4.93 3.59
CA ILE A 20 -17.33 -6.40 3.48
C ILE A 20 -18.13 -7.00 4.64
N LEU A 21 -17.96 -6.48 5.85
CA LEU A 21 -18.70 -6.94 7.02
C LEU A 21 -20.19 -6.61 6.90
N HIS A 22 -20.54 -5.39 6.47
CA HIS A 22 -21.92 -4.99 6.22
C HIS A 22 -22.62 -5.92 5.24
N ARG A 23 -21.98 -6.26 4.11
CA ARG A 23 -22.51 -7.21 3.11
C ARG A 23 -22.74 -8.60 3.68
N ALA A 24 -22.05 -8.94 4.76
CA ALA A 24 -22.22 -10.20 5.47
C ALA A 24 -23.21 -10.12 6.65
N GLY A 25 -23.86 -8.98 6.86
CA GLY A 25 -24.78 -8.77 7.99
C GLY A 25 -24.08 -8.66 9.35
N ILE A 26 -22.82 -8.24 9.36
CA ILE A 26 -22.02 -8.06 10.58
C ILE A 26 -21.89 -6.56 10.86
N ASP A 27 -22.35 -6.14 12.03
CA ASP A 27 -22.33 -4.75 12.46
C ASP A 27 -20.90 -4.27 12.77
N SER A 28 -20.57 -3.07 12.28
CA SER A 28 -19.28 -2.43 12.57
C SER A 28 -19.44 -0.93 12.79
N VAL A 29 -18.54 -0.38 13.61
CA VAL A 29 -18.37 1.07 13.81
C VAL A 29 -16.94 1.42 13.48
N VAL A 30 -16.76 2.43 12.63
CA VAL A 30 -15.43 2.95 12.26
C VAL A 30 -15.15 4.21 13.07
N LEU A 31 -13.96 4.25 13.69
CA LEU A 31 -13.45 5.40 14.43
C LEU A 31 -12.28 5.99 13.63
N GLU A 32 -12.44 7.20 13.09
CA GLU A 32 -11.40 7.91 12.35
C GLU A 32 -10.95 9.15 13.12
N GLN A 33 -9.64 9.33 13.26
CA GLN A 33 -9.06 10.45 14.01
C GLN A 33 -9.18 11.79 13.28
N ARG A 34 -9.24 11.77 11.97
CA ARG A 34 -9.24 12.94 11.10
C ARG A 34 -10.61 13.18 10.48
N THR A 35 -10.78 14.38 9.92
CA THR A 35 -11.95 14.66 9.10
C THR A 35 -11.88 13.87 7.79
N ARG A 36 -13.03 13.57 7.21
CA ARG A 36 -13.14 12.94 5.89
C ARG A 36 -12.39 13.73 4.80
N ALA A 37 -12.47 15.06 4.82
CA ALA A 37 -11.75 15.92 3.89
C ALA A 37 -10.24 15.70 3.98
N TYR A 38 -9.68 15.68 5.18
CA TYR A 38 -8.25 15.41 5.39
C TYR A 38 -7.80 14.04 4.86
N VAL A 39 -8.63 13.00 5.03
CA VAL A 39 -8.32 11.65 4.52
C VAL A 39 -8.26 11.65 2.99
N LEU A 40 -9.16 12.37 2.32
CA LEU A 40 -9.25 12.47 0.85
C LEU A 40 -8.13 13.34 0.25
N GLU A 41 -7.63 14.33 0.95
CA GLU A 41 -6.53 15.19 0.49
C GLU A 41 -5.19 14.46 0.39
N ARG A 42 -5.06 13.28 1.02
CA ARG A 42 -3.83 12.50 0.99
C ARG A 42 -3.69 11.70 -0.31
N ILE A 43 -2.99 12.29 -1.28
CA ILE A 43 -2.70 11.63 -2.56
C ILE A 43 -1.62 10.57 -2.37
N ARG A 44 -1.99 9.31 -2.56
CA ARG A 44 -1.07 8.17 -2.52
C ARG A 44 -1.10 7.38 -3.82
N ALA A 45 -0.11 6.48 -4.01
CA ALA A 45 -0.06 5.61 -5.16
C ALA A 45 -1.27 4.65 -5.19
N GLY A 46 -1.68 4.28 -6.39
CA GLY A 46 -2.76 3.35 -6.62
C GLY A 46 -2.41 2.42 -7.78
N VAL A 47 -1.40 1.56 -7.60
CA VAL A 47 -1.14 0.43 -8.49
C VAL A 47 -1.72 -0.80 -7.83
N LEU A 48 -2.76 -1.36 -8.43
CA LEU A 48 -3.54 -2.46 -7.89
C LEU A 48 -3.13 -3.77 -8.53
N GLU A 49 -2.83 -4.76 -7.70
CA GLU A 49 -2.70 -6.15 -8.12
C GLU A 49 -4.06 -6.71 -8.56
N GLN A 50 -4.05 -7.73 -9.40
CA GLN A 50 -5.27 -8.36 -9.87
C GLN A 50 -6.18 -8.83 -8.73
N GLY A 51 -5.63 -9.47 -7.68
CA GLY A 51 -6.42 -9.89 -6.52
C GLY A 51 -7.09 -8.74 -5.78
N THR A 52 -6.44 -7.57 -5.69
CA THR A 52 -7.05 -6.36 -5.13
C THR A 52 -8.23 -5.88 -5.96
N VAL A 53 -8.09 -5.86 -7.29
CA VAL A 53 -9.17 -5.50 -8.22
C VAL A 53 -10.37 -6.45 -8.07
N GLU A 54 -10.10 -7.75 -7.95
CA GLU A 54 -11.13 -8.79 -7.75
C GLU A 54 -11.89 -8.60 -6.43
N VAL A 55 -11.17 -8.30 -5.33
CA VAL A 55 -11.82 -8.01 -4.03
C VAL A 55 -12.71 -6.77 -4.12
N LEU A 56 -12.25 -5.69 -4.76
CA LEU A 56 -13.06 -4.48 -4.93
C LEU A 56 -14.31 -4.76 -5.76
N ARG A 57 -14.17 -5.46 -6.89
CA ARG A 57 -15.32 -5.86 -7.74
C ARG A 57 -16.32 -6.74 -7.00
N ALA A 58 -15.85 -7.75 -6.30
CA ALA A 58 -16.71 -8.68 -5.54
C ALA A 58 -17.50 -7.98 -4.43
N ASN A 59 -17.05 -6.80 -4.00
CA ASN A 59 -17.71 -6.01 -2.96
C ASN A 59 -18.42 -4.74 -3.49
N GLY A 60 -18.71 -4.70 -4.80
CA GLY A 60 -19.51 -3.63 -5.41
C GLY A 60 -18.79 -2.28 -5.55
N LEU A 61 -17.47 -2.31 -5.53
CA LEU A 61 -16.57 -1.15 -5.69
C LEU A 61 -15.85 -1.16 -7.05
N GLY A 62 -16.35 -1.99 -8.00
CA GLY A 62 -15.70 -2.17 -9.30
C GLY A 62 -16.16 -1.19 -10.37
N GLU A 63 -17.35 -0.60 -10.30
CA GLU A 63 -17.95 0.17 -11.39
C GLU A 63 -17.07 1.34 -11.86
N ARG A 64 -16.65 2.22 -10.95
CA ARG A 64 -15.79 3.35 -11.27
C ARG A 64 -14.35 2.88 -11.58
N LEU A 65 -13.86 1.89 -10.87
CA LEU A 65 -12.57 1.25 -11.13
C LEU A 65 -12.47 0.73 -12.57
N ASP A 66 -13.52 0.05 -13.07
CA ASP A 66 -13.55 -0.51 -14.43
C ASP A 66 -13.66 0.57 -15.52
N ARG A 67 -14.28 1.72 -15.20
CA ARG A 67 -14.42 2.85 -16.11
C ARG A 67 -13.18 3.75 -16.14
N GLU A 68 -12.55 4.01 -15.00
CA GLU A 68 -11.49 5.01 -14.83
C GLU A 68 -10.10 4.42 -14.56
N GLY A 69 -10.02 3.15 -14.20
CA GLY A 69 -8.77 2.45 -13.97
C GLY A 69 -8.02 2.18 -15.29
N HIS A 70 -6.70 2.32 -15.26
CA HIS A 70 -5.84 2.07 -16.43
C HIS A 70 -5.09 0.76 -16.25
N SER A 71 -5.38 -0.19 -17.13
CA SER A 71 -4.72 -1.50 -17.15
C SER A 71 -3.35 -1.40 -17.80
N HIS A 72 -2.35 -2.01 -17.17
CA HIS A 72 -0.99 -2.11 -17.68
C HIS A 72 -0.59 -3.56 -17.85
N ASP A 73 0.01 -3.86 -19.00
CA ASP A 73 0.51 -5.20 -19.33
C ASP A 73 1.85 -5.51 -18.64
N GLY A 74 2.57 -4.47 -18.19
CA GLY A 74 3.88 -4.64 -17.56
C GLY A 74 4.53 -3.33 -17.14
N ALA A 75 5.82 -3.41 -16.81
CA ALA A 75 6.63 -2.28 -16.42
C ALA A 75 7.97 -2.29 -17.16
N GLN A 76 8.50 -1.12 -17.48
CA GLN A 76 9.79 -0.94 -18.12
C GLN A 76 10.88 -0.71 -17.07
N LEU A 77 11.95 -1.49 -17.13
CA LEU A 77 13.17 -1.29 -16.37
C LEU A 77 14.22 -0.64 -17.27
N VAL A 78 14.90 0.36 -16.74
CA VAL A 78 15.97 1.11 -17.41
C VAL A 78 17.20 1.07 -16.52
N TRP A 79 18.40 0.90 -17.09
CA TRP A 79 19.65 0.94 -16.33
C TRP A 79 20.79 1.56 -17.11
N ALA A 80 21.78 2.04 -16.39
CA ALA A 80 22.97 2.70 -16.92
C ALA A 80 22.68 3.88 -17.87
N GLY A 81 21.46 4.44 -17.85
CA GLY A 81 21.03 5.55 -18.70
C GLY A 81 20.90 5.22 -20.20
N ARG A 82 20.99 3.94 -20.61
CA ARG A 82 20.97 3.52 -22.03
C ARG A 82 20.21 2.23 -22.30
N ASP A 83 20.28 1.27 -21.39
CA ASP A 83 19.68 -0.05 -21.58
C ASP A 83 18.26 -0.06 -21.02
N SER A 84 17.36 -0.77 -21.65
CA SER A 84 15.99 -0.93 -21.18
C SER A 84 15.38 -2.27 -21.54
N HIS A 85 14.43 -2.72 -20.72
CA HIS A 85 13.64 -3.92 -21.00
C HIS A 85 12.24 -3.80 -20.43
N PHE A 86 11.24 -4.18 -21.23
CA PHE A 86 9.84 -4.23 -20.79
C PHE A 86 9.52 -5.62 -20.25
N ILE A 87 9.17 -5.73 -18.98
CA ILE A 87 8.68 -6.97 -18.38
C ILE A 87 7.17 -7.03 -18.60
N ASP A 88 6.77 -7.83 -19.55
CA ASP A 88 5.38 -8.01 -19.96
C ASP A 88 4.70 -9.06 -19.07
N ALA A 89 3.98 -8.60 -18.05
CA ALA A 89 3.28 -9.46 -17.11
C ALA A 89 2.13 -10.24 -17.78
N TRP A 90 1.44 -9.60 -18.73
CA TRP A 90 0.39 -10.28 -19.48
C TRP A 90 0.93 -11.47 -20.26
N LYS A 91 2.01 -11.28 -20.98
CA LYS A 91 2.67 -12.34 -21.76
C LYS A 91 3.23 -13.47 -20.89
N HIS A 92 3.81 -13.13 -19.73
CA HIS A 92 4.49 -14.11 -18.90
C HIS A 92 3.57 -14.88 -17.97
N VAL A 93 2.54 -14.23 -17.41
CA VAL A 93 1.70 -14.81 -16.35
C VAL A 93 0.20 -14.61 -16.56
N GLY A 94 -0.23 -14.02 -17.69
CA GLY A 94 -1.63 -13.79 -18.02
C GLY A 94 -2.34 -12.82 -17.06
N LYS A 95 -1.57 -11.96 -16.38
CA LYS A 95 -2.09 -11.01 -15.40
C LYS A 95 -1.71 -9.58 -15.76
N ARG A 96 -2.57 -8.66 -15.36
CA ARG A 96 -2.37 -7.21 -15.46
C ARG A 96 -2.41 -6.57 -14.08
N PHE A 97 -1.82 -5.43 -13.96
CA PHE A 97 -2.09 -4.55 -12.83
C PHE A 97 -2.82 -3.29 -13.31
N VAL A 98 -3.55 -2.65 -12.40
CA VAL A 98 -4.39 -1.50 -12.73
C VAL A 98 -3.91 -0.28 -11.96
N THR A 99 -3.70 0.83 -12.65
CA THR A 99 -3.52 2.12 -11.98
C THR A 99 -4.90 2.73 -11.71
N TYR A 100 -5.23 2.85 -10.42
CA TYR A 100 -6.42 3.51 -9.92
C TYR A 100 -6.08 4.17 -8.58
N GLY A 101 -6.19 5.48 -8.50
CA GLY A 101 -5.69 6.25 -7.36
C GLY A 101 -6.28 5.79 -6.02
N GLN A 102 -5.46 5.73 -4.98
CA GLN A 102 -5.95 5.40 -3.63
C GLN A 102 -7.02 6.38 -3.17
N THR A 103 -6.96 7.66 -3.57
CA THR A 103 -7.99 8.65 -3.29
C THR A 103 -9.33 8.26 -3.91
N ASN A 104 -9.35 7.78 -5.16
CA ASN A 104 -10.56 7.32 -5.83
C ASN A 104 -11.18 6.11 -5.09
N ILE A 105 -10.33 5.15 -4.65
CA ILE A 105 -10.79 4.02 -3.83
C ILE A 105 -11.41 4.52 -2.53
N GLN A 106 -10.79 5.49 -1.88
CA GLN A 106 -11.29 6.05 -0.63
C GLN A 106 -12.62 6.79 -0.81
N GLU A 107 -12.76 7.54 -1.91
CA GLU A 107 -14.04 8.18 -2.31
C GLU A 107 -15.14 7.14 -2.51
N ASP A 108 -14.84 6.06 -3.26
CA ASP A 108 -15.79 4.98 -3.53
C ASP A 108 -16.24 4.28 -2.24
N LEU A 109 -15.29 4.05 -1.32
CA LEU A 109 -15.56 3.46 0.00
C LEU A 109 -16.42 4.38 0.87
N PHE A 110 -16.16 5.68 0.89
CA PHE A 110 -17.00 6.64 1.60
C PHE A 110 -18.40 6.73 0.99
N ALA A 111 -18.49 6.77 -0.34
CA ALA A 111 -19.78 6.77 -1.02
C ALA A 111 -20.58 5.48 -0.73
N ALA A 112 -19.93 4.32 -0.64
CA ALA A 112 -20.56 3.07 -0.24
C ALA A 112 -21.06 3.14 1.22
N ALA A 113 -20.25 3.69 2.13
CA ALA A 113 -20.62 3.89 3.52
C ALA A 113 -21.84 4.82 3.67
N ASP A 114 -21.86 5.92 2.91
CA ASP A 114 -22.99 6.88 2.91
C ASP A 114 -24.29 6.21 2.42
N ARG A 115 -24.24 5.44 1.31
CA ARG A 115 -25.41 4.75 0.77
C ARG A 115 -26.08 3.79 1.76
N ARG A 116 -25.32 3.18 2.66
CA ARG A 116 -25.81 2.23 3.67
C ARG A 116 -25.97 2.83 5.06
N ASN A 117 -25.79 4.15 5.20
CA ASN A 117 -25.82 4.87 6.49
C ASN A 117 -24.87 4.24 7.53
N ALA A 118 -23.63 3.93 7.13
CA ALA A 118 -22.63 3.34 8.02
C ALA A 118 -22.30 4.27 9.19
N THR A 119 -22.08 3.69 10.36
CA THR A 119 -21.57 4.46 11.50
C THR A 119 -20.05 4.66 11.37
N VAL A 120 -19.69 5.82 10.84
CA VAL A 120 -18.30 6.31 10.77
C VAL A 120 -18.21 7.56 11.64
N LEU A 121 -17.41 7.52 12.69
CA LEU A 121 -17.20 8.63 13.61
C LEU A 121 -15.87 9.30 13.28
N ASP A 122 -15.95 10.38 12.53
CA ASP A 122 -14.81 11.25 12.24
C ASP A 122 -14.40 12.05 13.48
N GLU A 123 -13.13 12.46 13.56
CA GLU A 123 -12.56 13.22 14.68
C GLU A 123 -12.67 12.49 16.04
N ALA A 124 -12.67 11.16 16.00
CA ALA A 124 -12.56 10.31 17.18
C ALA A 124 -11.11 10.36 17.71
N THR A 125 -10.89 11.04 18.82
CA THR A 125 -9.58 11.25 19.45
C THR A 125 -9.40 10.37 20.69
N ASP A 126 -8.17 10.31 21.23
CA ASP A 126 -7.83 9.54 22.45
C ASP A 126 -8.33 8.08 22.39
N VAL A 127 -8.31 7.49 21.22
CA VAL A 127 -8.78 6.13 20.99
C VAL A 127 -7.86 5.14 21.70
N GLN A 128 -8.43 4.24 22.50
CA GLN A 128 -7.69 3.21 23.22
C GLN A 128 -8.44 1.87 23.16
N PRO A 129 -7.86 0.83 22.54
CA PRO A 129 -8.37 -0.53 22.64
C PRO A 129 -8.10 -1.11 24.02
N MET A 130 -9.13 -1.62 24.67
CA MET A 130 -9.11 -2.10 26.03
C MET A 130 -9.58 -3.55 26.14
N ASN A 131 -9.04 -4.29 27.12
CA ASN A 131 -9.42 -5.68 27.41
C ASN A 131 -9.29 -6.63 26.23
N VAL A 132 -8.32 -6.38 25.35
CA VAL A 132 -8.16 -7.10 24.06
C VAL A 132 -7.95 -8.62 24.23
N SER A 133 -7.46 -9.06 25.36
CA SER A 133 -7.26 -10.49 25.69
C SER A 133 -8.48 -11.17 26.31
N SER A 134 -9.54 -10.41 26.62
CA SER A 134 -10.78 -10.95 27.20
C SER A 134 -11.84 -11.21 26.13
N ASP A 135 -12.94 -11.86 26.54
CA ASP A 135 -14.12 -12.07 25.68
C ASP A 135 -15.04 -10.84 25.59
N LYS A 136 -14.70 -9.76 26.29
CA LYS A 136 -15.44 -8.48 26.32
C LYS A 136 -14.49 -7.30 26.06
N PRO A 137 -13.89 -7.20 24.88
CA PRO A 137 -13.10 -6.04 24.52
C PRO A 137 -13.99 -4.82 24.32
N PHE A 138 -13.38 -3.64 24.45
CA PHE A 138 -14.05 -2.37 24.16
C PHE A 138 -13.04 -1.33 23.73
N VAL A 139 -13.52 -0.24 23.12
CA VAL A 139 -12.70 0.92 22.76
C VAL A 139 -13.20 2.14 23.52
N THR A 140 -12.30 2.87 24.16
CA THR A 140 -12.59 4.20 24.71
C THR A 140 -12.06 5.26 23.75
N PHE A 141 -12.77 6.37 23.65
CA PHE A 141 -12.38 7.48 22.76
C PHE A 141 -13.13 8.76 23.17
N ARG A 142 -12.72 9.88 22.59
CA ARG A 142 -13.48 11.14 22.67
C ARG A 142 -14.05 11.46 21.30
N HIS A 143 -15.31 11.89 21.27
CA HIS A 143 -15.96 12.36 20.06
C HIS A 143 -16.80 13.60 20.38
N ARG A 144 -16.57 14.70 19.66
CA ARG A 144 -17.21 16.00 19.91
C ARG A 144 -17.07 16.48 21.35
N GLY A 145 -15.91 16.23 21.96
CA GLY A 145 -15.61 16.61 23.34
C GLY A 145 -16.11 15.65 24.43
N GLU A 146 -16.97 14.69 24.10
CA GLU A 146 -17.53 13.72 25.05
C GLU A 146 -16.67 12.45 25.11
N ALA A 147 -16.48 11.91 26.32
CA ALA A 147 -15.84 10.62 26.53
C ALA A 147 -16.84 9.51 26.22
N MET A 148 -16.46 8.59 25.35
CA MET A 148 -17.33 7.51 24.87
C MET A 148 -16.69 6.14 25.07
N ARG A 149 -17.51 5.11 25.12
CA ARG A 149 -17.15 3.70 25.16
C ARG A 149 -17.94 2.91 24.13
N LEU A 150 -17.22 2.13 23.31
CA LEU A 150 -17.78 1.20 22.31
C LEU A 150 -17.47 -0.23 22.74
N GLU A 151 -18.46 -0.96 23.16
CA GLU A 151 -18.36 -2.42 23.46
C GLU A 151 -18.44 -3.19 22.15
N CYS A 152 -17.62 -4.24 22.03
CA CYS A 152 -17.55 -5.02 20.80
C CYS A 152 -17.13 -6.49 21.08
N ASP A 153 -17.25 -7.34 20.09
CA ASP A 153 -16.74 -8.71 20.14
C ASP A 153 -15.30 -8.78 19.67
N PHE A 154 -14.94 -7.93 18.68
CA PHE A 154 -13.60 -7.85 18.10
C PHE A 154 -13.21 -6.41 17.80
N ILE A 155 -11.89 -6.15 17.78
CA ILE A 155 -11.29 -4.86 17.41
C ILE A 155 -10.37 -5.08 16.19
N ALA A 156 -10.56 -4.30 15.14
CA ALA A 156 -9.69 -4.26 13.98
C ALA A 156 -8.89 -2.95 13.98
N GLY A 157 -7.60 -3.02 14.22
CA GLY A 157 -6.65 -1.90 14.14
C GLY A 157 -6.21 -1.70 12.70
N CYS A 158 -6.80 -0.70 12.04
CA CYS A 158 -6.52 -0.23 10.69
C CYS A 158 -5.98 1.21 10.70
N ASP A 159 -5.35 1.63 11.80
CA ASP A 159 -5.02 3.00 12.19
C ASP A 159 -3.63 3.46 11.74
N GLY A 160 -3.03 2.73 10.81
CA GLY A 160 -1.78 3.10 10.16
C GLY A 160 -0.54 2.92 11.04
N PHE A 161 0.61 3.32 10.52
CA PHE A 161 1.90 3.09 11.17
C PHE A 161 2.02 3.76 12.54
N HIS A 162 1.43 4.91 12.73
CA HIS A 162 1.45 5.68 13.97
C HIS A 162 0.21 5.48 14.86
N GLY A 163 -0.61 4.48 14.52
CA GLY A 163 -1.83 4.17 15.27
C GLY A 163 -1.56 3.56 16.65
N VAL A 164 -2.61 3.52 17.46
CA VAL A 164 -2.56 3.05 18.85
C VAL A 164 -2.78 1.54 18.97
N SER A 165 -3.40 0.90 17.98
CA SER A 165 -3.82 -0.51 18.07
C SER A 165 -2.64 -1.44 18.35
N ARG A 166 -1.52 -1.24 17.65
CA ARG A 166 -0.32 -2.04 17.85
C ARG A 166 0.24 -1.96 19.28
N THR A 167 0.11 -0.81 19.93
CA THR A 167 0.61 -0.58 21.28
C THR A 167 -0.19 -1.32 22.36
N ALA A 168 -1.40 -1.77 22.03
CA ALA A 168 -2.23 -2.60 22.94
C ALA A 168 -1.78 -4.07 23.00
N ILE A 169 -0.88 -4.48 22.11
CA ILE A 169 -0.23 -5.80 22.18
C ILE A 169 0.95 -5.69 23.18
N PRO A 170 1.03 -6.57 24.20
CA PRO A 170 2.11 -6.51 25.18
C PRO A 170 3.50 -6.61 24.52
N ARG A 171 4.47 -5.84 25.02
CA ARG A 171 5.85 -5.83 24.50
C ARG A 171 6.55 -7.19 24.50
N GLY A 172 6.20 -8.08 25.42
CA GLY A 172 6.74 -9.45 25.46
C GLY A 172 6.11 -10.41 24.43
N VAL A 173 5.04 -9.99 23.74
CA VAL A 173 4.34 -10.76 22.70
C VAL A 173 4.65 -10.21 21.32
N LEU A 174 4.73 -8.88 21.20
CA LEU A 174 4.93 -8.21 19.92
C LEU A 174 6.41 -8.19 19.57
N HIS A 175 6.75 -8.74 18.42
CA HIS A 175 8.05 -8.60 17.77
C HIS A 175 7.93 -7.65 16.56
N THR A 176 8.92 -6.79 16.37
CA THR A 176 8.94 -5.87 15.23
C THR A 176 10.23 -6.00 14.46
N PHE A 177 10.11 -6.01 13.14
CA PHE A 177 11.22 -6.03 12.20
C PHE A 177 11.20 -4.72 11.44
N GLU A 178 12.31 -3.98 11.45
CA GLU A 178 12.40 -2.69 10.78
C GLU A 178 13.71 -2.54 10.02
N LYS A 179 13.61 -1.97 8.81
CA LYS A 179 14.74 -1.48 8.04
C LYS A 179 14.40 -0.09 7.50
N VAL A 180 15.18 0.92 7.91
CA VAL A 180 15.13 2.26 7.32
C VAL A 180 16.17 2.32 6.21
N TYR A 181 15.78 2.81 5.03
CA TYR A 181 16.69 2.99 3.90
C TYR A 181 17.39 4.33 4.01
N PRO A 182 18.70 4.44 3.63
CA PRO A 182 19.50 5.65 3.81
C PRO A 182 19.25 6.71 2.72
N PHE A 183 18.04 6.75 2.16
CA PHE A 183 17.60 7.70 1.13
C PHE A 183 16.09 7.88 1.17
N GLY A 184 15.65 8.96 0.53
CA GLY A 184 14.23 9.25 0.32
C GLY A 184 13.87 9.33 -1.16
N TRP A 185 12.59 9.42 -1.43
CA TRP A 185 12.04 9.75 -2.73
C TRP A 185 11.49 11.16 -2.73
N LEU A 186 12.08 12.03 -3.54
CA LEU A 186 11.46 13.30 -3.92
C LEU A 186 10.42 13.01 -5.00
N GLY A 187 9.16 13.18 -4.65
CA GLY A 187 8.03 12.96 -5.54
C GLY A 187 7.43 14.26 -6.04
N VAL A 188 7.16 14.35 -7.34
CA VAL A 188 6.45 15.45 -7.99
C VAL A 188 5.19 14.92 -8.63
N LEU A 189 4.05 15.58 -8.37
CA LEU A 189 2.80 15.39 -9.09
C LEU A 189 2.63 16.56 -10.05
N SER A 190 2.34 16.28 -11.32
CA SER A 190 2.15 17.31 -12.35
C SER A 190 0.97 16.98 -13.27
N ARG A 191 0.24 18.02 -13.70
CA ARG A 191 -0.86 17.88 -14.67
C ARG A 191 -0.31 17.81 -16.09
N THR A 192 0.40 16.72 -16.35
CA THR A 192 1.01 16.41 -17.64
C THR A 192 0.62 15.01 -18.06
N PRO A 193 0.53 14.71 -19.37
CA PRO A 193 0.32 13.35 -19.84
C PRO A 193 1.48 12.45 -19.36
N PRO A 194 1.18 11.23 -18.89
CA PRO A 194 2.19 10.26 -18.46
C PRO A 194 2.90 9.64 -19.66
N LEU A 195 4.01 8.94 -19.38
CA LEU A 195 4.55 7.94 -20.30
C LEU A 195 3.54 6.77 -20.45
N GLU A 196 3.62 6.05 -21.57
CA GLU A 196 2.77 4.90 -21.87
C GLU A 196 2.88 3.81 -20.79
N HIS A 197 4.09 3.57 -20.31
CA HIS A 197 4.38 2.55 -19.32
C HIS A 197 4.84 3.13 -17.99
N LEU A 198 4.74 2.33 -16.95
CA LEU A 198 5.42 2.54 -15.68
C LEU A 198 6.92 2.28 -15.91
N VAL A 199 7.79 3.27 -15.68
CA VAL A 199 9.21 3.19 -16.00
C VAL A 199 10.07 3.38 -14.77
N TYR A 200 10.82 2.34 -14.41
CA TYR A 200 11.79 2.32 -13.33
C TYR A 200 13.20 2.53 -13.89
N ALA A 201 13.99 3.42 -13.31
CA ALA A 201 15.39 3.64 -13.69
C ALA A 201 16.36 3.36 -12.54
N ASN A 202 17.32 2.46 -12.77
CA ASN A 202 18.56 2.35 -12.01
C ASN A 202 19.64 3.17 -12.72
N HIS A 203 20.23 4.15 -12.04
CA HIS A 203 21.22 5.04 -12.63
C HIS A 203 22.32 5.38 -11.60
N PRO A 204 23.58 5.68 -12.02
CA PRO A 204 24.62 6.14 -11.11
C PRO A 204 24.24 7.38 -10.27
N ARG A 205 23.35 8.22 -10.77
CA ARG A 205 22.78 9.37 -10.03
C ARG A 205 21.65 8.99 -9.06
N GLY A 206 21.34 7.70 -8.91
CA GLY A 206 20.25 7.18 -8.09
C GLY A 206 18.99 6.83 -8.91
N PHE A 207 18.02 6.27 -8.23
CA PHE A 207 16.75 5.80 -8.77
C PHE A 207 15.88 6.91 -9.36
N ALA A 208 15.08 6.57 -10.38
CA ALA A 208 13.93 7.35 -10.81
C ALA A 208 12.73 6.47 -11.17
N LEU A 209 11.54 7.05 -11.08
CA LEU A 209 10.28 6.41 -11.46
C LEU A 209 9.37 7.40 -12.17
N ALA A 210 8.84 6.98 -13.32
CA ALA A 210 7.74 7.65 -14.00
C ALA A 210 6.48 6.79 -13.89
N SER A 211 5.39 7.37 -13.40
CA SER A 211 4.13 6.65 -13.21
C SER A 211 2.91 7.49 -13.57
N MET A 212 1.91 6.83 -14.15
CA MET A 212 0.60 7.39 -14.41
C MET A 212 -0.24 7.49 -13.12
N ARG A 213 -1.10 8.51 -13.04
CA ARG A 213 -2.24 8.56 -12.13
C ARG A 213 -3.56 8.55 -12.88
N ASN A 214 -3.63 9.32 -13.95
CA ASN A 214 -4.68 9.30 -14.96
C ASN A 214 -4.09 9.88 -16.27
N PRO A 215 -4.84 9.93 -17.41
CA PRO A 215 -4.31 10.40 -18.70
C PRO A 215 -3.70 11.80 -18.71
N MET A 216 -4.02 12.65 -17.72
CA MET A 216 -3.51 14.02 -17.60
C MET A 216 -2.92 14.31 -16.23
N LEU A 217 -2.48 13.28 -15.50
CA LEU A 217 -1.86 13.43 -14.20
C LEU A 217 -0.76 12.39 -14.03
N SER A 218 0.47 12.88 -13.90
CA SER A 218 1.68 12.05 -13.76
C SER A 218 2.34 12.24 -12.41
N ARG A 219 2.88 11.18 -11.88
CA ARG A 219 3.69 11.19 -10.66
C ARG A 219 5.08 10.68 -10.98
N TYR A 220 6.08 11.51 -10.67
CA TYR A 220 7.48 11.20 -10.88
C TYR A 220 8.23 11.20 -9.56
N TYR A 221 9.29 10.39 -9.49
CA TYR A 221 10.14 10.32 -8.32
C TYR A 221 11.60 10.28 -8.71
N VAL A 222 12.45 10.92 -7.92
CA VAL A 222 13.90 10.76 -7.94
C VAL A 222 14.41 10.44 -6.55
N GLN A 223 15.45 9.60 -6.46
CA GLN A 223 16.14 9.31 -5.21
C GLN A 223 16.90 10.55 -4.75
N VAL A 224 16.78 10.87 -3.46
CA VAL A 224 17.48 11.98 -2.78
C VAL A 224 18.04 11.51 -1.44
N ALA A 225 18.98 12.25 -0.86
CA ALA A 225 19.46 12.02 0.50
C ALA A 225 18.34 12.25 1.52
N LEU A 226 18.42 11.61 2.70
CA LEU A 226 17.38 11.75 3.75
C LEU A 226 17.29 13.16 4.33
N ASP A 227 18.41 13.88 4.36
CA ASP A 227 18.53 15.25 4.88
C ASP A 227 18.24 16.33 3.83
N ASP A 228 17.94 15.93 2.59
CA ASP A 228 17.57 16.87 1.52
C ASP A 228 16.16 17.46 1.80
N LYS A 229 15.94 18.66 1.28
CA LYS A 229 14.73 19.44 1.52
C LYS A 229 14.04 19.81 0.21
N VAL A 230 12.70 19.83 0.24
CA VAL A 230 11.88 20.17 -0.93
C VAL A 230 12.22 21.55 -1.49
N GLU A 231 12.56 22.50 -0.62
CA GLU A 231 12.92 23.88 -0.96
C GLU A 231 14.18 23.98 -1.84
N ASN A 232 15.05 22.97 -1.78
CA ASN A 232 16.26 22.91 -2.62
C ASN A 232 15.96 22.50 -4.06
N TRP A 233 14.72 22.13 -4.37
CA TRP A 233 14.32 21.54 -5.64
C TRP A 233 13.30 22.43 -6.37
N SER A 234 13.78 23.29 -7.27
CA SER A 234 12.90 23.93 -8.27
C SER A 234 12.33 22.87 -9.22
N ASP A 235 11.26 23.20 -9.92
CA ASP A 235 10.70 22.29 -10.95
C ASP A 235 11.73 22.03 -12.07
N ASP A 236 12.46 23.05 -12.52
CA ASP A 236 13.49 22.88 -13.55
C ASP A 236 14.61 21.93 -13.10
N ARG A 237 15.09 22.06 -11.86
CA ARG A 237 16.07 21.11 -11.29
C ARG A 237 15.50 19.70 -11.26
N PHE A 238 14.27 19.55 -10.80
CA PHE A 238 13.63 18.24 -10.73
C PHE A 238 13.54 17.58 -12.10
N TRP A 239 13.03 18.30 -13.10
CA TRP A 239 12.89 17.77 -14.45
C TRP A 239 14.23 17.45 -15.11
N THR A 240 15.24 18.28 -14.90
CA THR A 240 16.61 18.02 -15.37
C THR A 240 17.17 16.75 -14.77
N GLU A 241 17.05 16.59 -13.44
CA GLU A 241 17.56 15.42 -12.73
C GLU A 241 16.75 14.15 -13.06
N LEU A 242 15.44 14.26 -13.25
CA LEU A 242 14.60 13.14 -13.69
C LEU A 242 15.03 12.66 -15.08
N LYS A 243 15.06 13.56 -16.06
CA LYS A 243 15.40 13.23 -17.47
C LYS A 243 16.81 12.67 -17.60
N ALA A 244 17.76 13.16 -16.81
CA ALA A 244 19.16 12.67 -16.82
C ALA A 244 19.31 11.19 -16.38
N ARG A 245 18.27 10.56 -15.83
CA ARG A 245 18.28 9.15 -15.39
C ARG A 245 17.68 8.19 -16.43
N TYR A 246 17.13 8.73 -17.52
CA TYR A 246 16.51 7.94 -18.60
C TYR A 246 17.33 8.03 -19.88
N PRO A 247 17.25 7.01 -20.76
CA PRO A 247 17.70 7.15 -22.15
C PRO A 247 17.00 8.33 -22.85
N SER A 248 17.68 8.91 -23.85
CA SER A 248 17.15 10.09 -24.58
C SER A 248 15.72 9.93 -25.08
N GLU A 249 15.41 8.76 -25.67
CA GLU A 249 14.08 8.46 -26.21
C GLU A 249 12.96 8.58 -25.15
N ILE A 250 13.21 8.08 -23.93
CA ILE A 250 12.26 8.17 -22.81
C ILE A 250 12.27 9.59 -22.24
N ALA A 251 13.46 10.19 -22.07
CA ALA A 251 13.60 11.54 -21.54
C ALA A 251 12.88 12.60 -22.41
N ASP A 252 12.97 12.45 -23.73
CA ASP A 252 12.32 13.37 -24.69
C ASP A 252 10.79 13.20 -24.71
N ALA A 253 10.30 12.00 -24.44
CA ALA A 253 8.87 11.71 -24.32
C ALA A 253 8.24 12.27 -23.02
N ILE A 254 9.03 12.59 -21.99
CA ILE A 254 8.52 13.17 -20.74
C ILE A 254 8.06 14.61 -20.97
N VAL A 255 6.75 14.83 -20.84
CA VAL A 255 6.16 16.17 -20.84
C VAL A 255 6.33 16.80 -19.46
N THR A 256 7.02 17.93 -19.41
CA THR A 256 7.25 18.67 -18.16
C THR A 256 6.16 19.72 -17.92
N GLY A 257 5.92 20.07 -16.67
CA GLY A 257 4.95 21.09 -16.27
C GLY A 257 5.13 21.52 -14.81
N PRO A 258 4.35 22.46 -14.32
CA PRO A 258 4.40 22.88 -12.91
C PRO A 258 4.09 21.72 -11.97
N SER A 259 4.82 21.64 -10.87
CA SER A 259 4.47 20.73 -9.78
C SER A 259 3.24 21.25 -9.03
N ILE A 260 2.20 20.42 -8.88
CA ILE A 260 1.03 20.71 -8.05
C ILE A 260 1.20 20.14 -6.62
N GLU A 261 2.11 19.19 -6.47
CA GLU A 261 2.55 18.63 -5.18
C GLU A 261 4.01 18.23 -5.29
N LYS A 262 4.78 18.54 -4.26
CA LYS A 262 6.18 18.13 -4.14
C LYS A 262 6.45 17.72 -2.69
N SER A 263 6.99 16.51 -2.49
CA SER A 263 7.27 15.99 -1.15
C SER A 263 8.44 15.01 -1.16
N ILE A 264 9.15 14.91 -0.04
CA ILE A 264 10.18 13.89 0.20
C ILE A 264 9.62 12.87 1.18
N ALA A 265 9.64 11.61 0.79
CA ALA A 265 9.20 10.49 1.61
C ALA A 265 10.39 9.57 1.93
N PRO A 266 10.71 9.34 3.22
CA PRO A 266 11.68 8.33 3.61
C PRO A 266 11.14 6.93 3.33
N LEU A 267 12.01 5.99 2.99
CA LEU A 267 11.63 4.60 2.74
C LEU A 267 11.93 3.74 3.97
N ARG A 268 11.00 2.84 4.26
CA ARG A 268 11.20 1.82 5.30
C ARG A 268 10.49 0.51 4.96
N SER A 269 11.01 -0.57 5.49
CA SER A 269 10.29 -1.84 5.67
C SER A 269 9.99 -1.99 7.16
N PHE A 270 8.79 -2.41 7.49
CA PHE A 270 8.38 -2.67 8.87
C PHE A 270 7.38 -3.82 8.89
N VAL A 271 7.51 -4.75 9.83
CA VAL A 271 6.54 -5.82 10.10
C VAL A 271 6.39 -5.98 11.60
N ALA A 272 5.16 -6.11 12.05
CA ALA A 272 4.78 -6.43 13.44
C ALA A 272 4.20 -7.85 13.51
N GLU A 273 4.72 -8.67 14.39
CA GLU A 273 4.30 -10.05 14.63
C GLU A 273 4.03 -10.29 16.12
N PRO A 274 2.92 -10.95 16.44
CA PRO A 274 1.82 -11.40 15.57
C PRO A 274 0.91 -10.25 15.13
N MET A 275 0.13 -10.47 14.06
CA MET A 275 -0.91 -9.51 13.61
C MET A 275 -2.22 -9.68 14.38
N ARG A 276 -2.25 -10.51 15.40
CA ARG A 276 -3.40 -10.73 16.30
C ARG A 276 -2.95 -10.91 17.72
N HIS A 277 -3.70 -10.32 18.67
CA HIS A 277 -3.60 -10.60 20.10
C HIS A 277 -4.99 -10.63 20.73
N GLY A 278 -5.40 -11.81 21.22
CA GLY A 278 -6.75 -11.99 21.76
C GLY A 278 -7.84 -11.65 20.74
N ARG A 279 -8.59 -10.60 21.01
CA ARG A 279 -9.69 -10.08 20.16
C ARG A 279 -9.28 -8.89 19.30
N LEU A 280 -8.02 -8.48 19.33
CA LEU A 280 -7.45 -7.42 18.53
C LEU A 280 -6.73 -7.98 17.32
N PHE A 281 -7.00 -7.41 16.14
CA PHE A 281 -6.34 -7.70 14.86
C PHE A 281 -5.67 -6.44 14.34
N LEU A 282 -4.53 -6.58 13.70
CA LEU A 282 -3.85 -5.51 12.96
C LEU A 282 -3.98 -5.75 11.46
N ALA A 283 -4.25 -4.69 10.69
CA ALA A 283 -4.34 -4.75 9.24
C ALA A 283 -3.74 -3.48 8.60
N GLY A 284 -3.14 -3.62 7.42
CA GLY A 284 -2.48 -2.55 6.69
C GLY A 284 -1.29 -1.97 7.44
N ASP A 285 -1.07 -0.66 7.31
CA ASP A 285 0.11 0.02 7.88
C ASP A 285 0.20 -0.09 9.41
N ALA A 286 -0.85 -0.51 10.11
CA ALA A 286 -0.80 -0.84 11.53
C ALA A 286 0.07 -2.08 11.80
N ALA A 287 0.13 -3.02 10.87
CA ALA A 287 0.89 -4.26 10.96
C ALA A 287 2.21 -4.21 10.16
N HIS A 288 2.22 -3.60 8.99
CA HIS A 288 3.37 -3.63 8.09
C HIS A 288 3.46 -2.39 7.19
N VAL A 289 4.67 -1.99 6.87
CA VAL A 289 5.01 -0.97 5.88
C VAL A 289 6.04 -1.53 4.94
N VAL A 290 5.89 -1.29 3.66
CA VAL A 290 6.84 -1.71 2.62
C VAL A 290 7.30 -0.50 1.80
N PRO A 291 8.54 -0.51 1.25
CA PRO A 291 8.96 0.51 0.32
C PRO A 291 8.00 0.60 -0.87
N PRO A 292 7.71 1.80 -1.37
CA PRO A 292 6.76 1.98 -2.47
C PRO A 292 7.25 1.39 -3.80
N THR A 293 8.52 0.99 -3.90
CA THR A 293 9.14 0.44 -5.11
C THR A 293 8.37 -0.74 -5.69
N GLY A 294 7.86 -1.64 -4.83
CA GLY A 294 7.10 -2.81 -5.27
C GLY A 294 5.59 -2.56 -5.43
N ALA A 295 5.10 -1.36 -5.12
CA ALA A 295 3.67 -1.01 -5.11
C ALA A 295 2.79 -1.96 -4.26
N LYS A 296 3.30 -2.48 -3.13
CA LYS A 296 2.64 -3.54 -2.33
C LYS A 296 1.78 -3.04 -1.17
N GLY A 297 1.97 -1.81 -0.66
CA GLY A 297 1.36 -1.38 0.59
C GLY A 297 -0.17 -1.48 0.61
N LEU A 298 -0.86 -0.88 -0.36
CA LEU A 298 -2.32 -0.95 -0.46
C LEU A 298 -2.81 -2.38 -0.74
N ASN A 299 -2.11 -3.12 -1.59
CA ASN A 299 -2.45 -4.49 -1.94
C ASN A 299 -2.34 -5.43 -0.73
N LEU A 300 -1.36 -5.24 0.13
CA LEU A 300 -1.24 -5.95 1.41
C LEU A 300 -2.39 -5.59 2.36
N ALA A 301 -2.72 -4.30 2.48
CA ALA A 301 -3.85 -3.89 3.31
C ALA A 301 -5.17 -4.54 2.85
N VAL A 302 -5.39 -4.66 1.54
CA VAL A 302 -6.56 -5.37 0.99
C VAL A 302 -6.49 -6.87 1.27
N SER A 303 -5.30 -7.49 1.19
CA SER A 303 -5.16 -8.92 1.52
C SER A 303 -5.42 -9.21 2.99
N ASP A 304 -4.96 -8.34 3.90
CA ASP A 304 -5.28 -8.49 5.33
C ASP A 304 -6.79 -8.42 5.58
N VAL A 305 -7.45 -7.44 4.95
CA VAL A 305 -8.91 -7.29 5.02
C VAL A 305 -9.61 -8.54 4.44
N PHE A 306 -9.10 -9.09 3.35
CA PHE A 306 -9.64 -10.33 2.77
C PHE A 306 -9.58 -11.48 3.77
N TYR A 307 -8.42 -11.75 4.38
CA TYR A 307 -8.28 -12.83 5.37
C TYR A 307 -9.08 -12.55 6.64
N LEU A 308 -9.02 -11.34 7.18
CA LEU A 308 -9.75 -10.98 8.40
C LEU A 308 -11.27 -11.05 8.20
N SER A 309 -11.78 -10.55 7.10
CA SER A 309 -13.21 -10.61 6.81
C SER A 309 -13.72 -12.05 6.63
N ARG A 310 -12.95 -12.94 6.00
CA ARG A 310 -13.27 -14.38 5.92
C ARG A 310 -13.33 -15.01 7.31
N ALA A 311 -12.36 -14.69 8.17
CA ALA A 311 -12.30 -15.20 9.53
C ALA A 311 -13.50 -14.74 10.37
N LEU A 312 -13.86 -13.46 10.29
CA LEU A 312 -15.02 -12.91 11.00
C LEU A 312 -16.34 -13.49 10.46
N LYS A 313 -16.51 -13.58 9.13
CA LYS A 313 -17.69 -14.22 8.52
C LYS A 313 -17.87 -15.65 9.00
N ALA A 314 -16.81 -16.47 8.97
CA ALA A 314 -16.88 -17.85 9.44
C ALA A 314 -17.24 -17.92 10.94
N ARG A 315 -16.65 -17.05 11.76
CA ARG A 315 -16.93 -16.97 13.21
C ARG A 315 -18.40 -16.66 13.47
N TYR A 316 -18.99 -15.68 12.79
CA TYR A 316 -20.38 -15.30 13.01
C TYR A 316 -21.38 -16.30 12.39
N ALA A 317 -21.03 -16.94 11.28
CA ALA A 317 -21.89 -17.94 10.64
C ALA A 317 -21.92 -19.29 11.35
N THR A 318 -20.78 -19.76 11.88
CA THR A 318 -20.63 -21.13 12.37
C THR A 318 -20.18 -21.24 13.83
N GLY A 319 -19.77 -20.12 14.46
CA GLY A 319 -19.17 -20.13 15.78
C GLY A 319 -17.68 -20.58 15.83
N SER A 320 -17.10 -21.02 14.70
CA SER A 320 -15.72 -21.50 14.62
C SER A 320 -14.70 -20.38 14.79
N ASN A 321 -13.65 -20.64 15.55
CA ASN A 321 -12.49 -19.76 15.68
C ASN A 321 -11.32 -20.16 14.76
N ALA A 322 -11.42 -21.23 13.99
CA ALA A 322 -10.29 -21.76 13.22
C ALA A 322 -9.62 -20.70 12.34
N LEU A 323 -10.38 -19.94 11.56
CA LEU A 323 -9.85 -18.85 10.73
C LEU A 323 -9.43 -17.61 11.54
N ILE A 324 -10.09 -17.36 12.65
CA ILE A 324 -9.68 -16.32 13.61
C ILE A 324 -8.28 -16.65 14.17
N ASP A 325 -8.05 -17.88 14.54
CA ASP A 325 -6.80 -18.34 15.15
C ASP A 325 -5.65 -18.39 14.12
N SER A 326 -5.94 -18.70 12.86
CA SER A 326 -4.95 -18.77 11.78
C SER A 326 -4.71 -17.41 11.07
N TYR A 327 -5.45 -16.34 11.38
CA TYR A 327 -5.36 -15.06 10.68
C TYR A 327 -3.93 -14.52 10.61
N SER A 328 -3.24 -14.44 11.74
CA SER A 328 -1.88 -13.91 11.81
C SER A 328 -0.91 -14.66 10.90
N ASP A 329 -0.93 -15.99 10.94
CA ASP A 329 -0.03 -16.82 10.16
C ASP A 329 -0.32 -16.73 8.66
N MET A 330 -1.59 -16.70 8.27
CA MET A 330 -1.99 -16.54 6.86
C MET A 330 -1.58 -15.17 6.31
N ALA A 331 -1.88 -14.09 7.04
CA ALA A 331 -1.53 -12.75 6.63
C ALA A 331 -0.02 -12.57 6.56
N LEU A 332 0.74 -13.03 7.57
CA LEU A 332 2.19 -12.88 7.63
C LEU A 332 2.92 -13.62 6.50
N ARG A 333 2.45 -14.78 6.04
CA ARG A 333 3.05 -15.45 4.87
C ARG A 333 3.04 -14.54 3.64
N ARG A 334 1.91 -13.88 3.38
CA ARG A 334 1.79 -12.93 2.26
C ARG A 334 2.57 -11.65 2.51
N VAL A 335 2.54 -11.12 3.73
CA VAL A 335 3.31 -9.93 4.12
C VAL A 335 4.79 -10.16 3.86
N TRP A 336 5.37 -11.25 4.34
CA TRP A 336 6.79 -11.55 4.14
C TRP A 336 7.17 -11.81 2.68
N SER A 337 6.30 -12.44 1.91
CA SER A 337 6.50 -12.59 0.47
C SER A 337 6.60 -11.22 -0.23
N SER A 338 5.70 -10.30 0.11
CA SER A 338 5.67 -8.95 -0.46
C SER A 338 6.80 -8.06 0.06
N VAL A 339 7.17 -8.19 1.34
CA VAL A 339 8.33 -7.49 1.94
C VAL A 339 9.61 -7.93 1.23
N ARG A 340 9.80 -9.24 1.03
CA ARG A 340 10.94 -9.80 0.30
C ARG A 340 11.03 -9.22 -1.11
N PHE A 341 9.94 -9.21 -1.86
CA PHE A 341 9.92 -8.66 -3.22
C PHE A 341 10.22 -7.15 -3.23
N SER A 342 9.55 -6.38 -2.37
CA SER A 342 9.77 -4.92 -2.28
C SER A 342 11.21 -4.60 -1.83
N TRP A 343 11.76 -5.36 -0.90
CA TRP A 343 13.15 -5.24 -0.45
C TRP A 343 14.13 -5.55 -1.59
N TRP A 344 13.93 -6.67 -2.31
CA TRP A 344 14.77 -7.06 -3.44
C TRP A 344 14.74 -5.98 -4.54
N LEU A 345 13.56 -5.53 -4.95
CA LEU A 345 13.43 -4.52 -6.01
C LEU A 345 14.01 -3.17 -5.57
N THR A 346 13.87 -2.81 -4.29
CA THR A 346 14.50 -1.59 -3.75
C THR A 346 16.02 -1.69 -3.79
N ASN A 347 16.61 -2.82 -3.39
CA ASN A 347 18.07 -3.01 -3.46
C ASN A 347 18.57 -3.07 -4.92
N LEU A 348 17.79 -3.61 -5.84
CA LEU A 348 18.15 -3.67 -7.26
C LEU A 348 18.13 -2.30 -7.93
N MET A 349 17.12 -1.47 -7.61
CA MET A 349 16.88 -0.24 -8.37
C MET A 349 17.53 1.02 -7.78
N HIS A 350 17.97 1.00 -6.53
CA HIS A 350 18.51 2.19 -5.86
C HIS A 350 20.03 2.15 -5.72
N ARG A 351 20.63 3.34 -5.70
CA ARG A 351 22.03 3.51 -5.33
C ARG A 351 22.14 3.80 -3.83
N PHE A 352 22.86 2.94 -3.12
CA PHE A 352 23.10 3.12 -1.69
C PHE A 352 24.31 4.01 -1.45
N PRO A 353 24.33 4.85 -0.40
CA PRO A 353 25.52 5.58 0.01
C PRO A 353 26.68 4.61 0.28
N GLY A 354 27.86 4.91 -0.26
CA GLY A 354 29.02 4.05 -0.13
C GLY A 354 29.07 2.81 -1.02
N MET A 355 28.05 2.63 -1.90
CA MET A 355 28.06 1.54 -2.88
C MET A 355 29.28 1.61 -3.78
N SER A 356 30.03 0.51 -3.87
CA SER A 356 31.18 0.35 -4.72
C SER A 356 30.80 0.19 -6.20
N ASP A 357 31.78 0.39 -7.09
CA ASP A 357 31.58 0.14 -8.52
C ASP A 357 31.28 -1.35 -8.81
N PHE A 358 31.81 -2.27 -7.98
CA PHE A 358 31.49 -3.69 -8.07
C PHE A 358 30.00 -3.94 -7.78
N GLU A 359 29.45 -3.38 -6.71
CA GLU A 359 28.03 -3.55 -6.35
C GLU A 359 27.12 -2.92 -7.40
N GLN A 360 27.47 -1.76 -7.93
CA GLN A 360 26.74 -1.16 -9.05
C GLN A 360 26.79 -2.05 -10.28
N ARG A 361 27.94 -2.59 -10.63
CA ARG A 361 28.08 -3.49 -11.77
C ARG A 361 27.28 -4.79 -11.58
N ALA A 362 27.21 -5.31 -10.34
CA ALA A 362 26.40 -6.47 -10.01
C ALA A 362 24.90 -6.20 -10.20
N GLN A 363 24.41 -5.00 -9.82
CA GLN A 363 23.01 -4.59 -10.11
C GLN A 363 22.74 -4.55 -11.63
N GLU A 364 23.65 -3.98 -12.42
CA GLU A 364 23.50 -3.96 -13.88
C GLU A 364 23.48 -5.37 -14.48
N CYS A 365 24.32 -6.29 -13.98
CA CYS A 365 24.32 -7.69 -14.41
C CYS A 365 23.00 -8.41 -14.07
N GLU A 366 22.41 -8.12 -12.88
CA GLU A 366 21.11 -8.65 -12.51
C GLU A 366 20.00 -8.11 -13.44
N LEU A 367 20.03 -6.83 -13.79
CA LEU A 367 19.09 -6.24 -14.76
C LEU A 367 19.26 -6.81 -16.16
N GLN A 368 20.51 -7.07 -16.59
CA GLN A 368 20.79 -7.78 -17.87
C GLN A 368 20.27 -9.22 -17.84
N TYR A 369 20.43 -9.91 -16.69
CA TYR A 369 19.87 -11.25 -16.51
C TYR A 369 18.35 -11.25 -16.60
N LEU A 370 17.67 -10.31 -15.94
CA LEU A 370 16.23 -10.13 -16.06
C LEU A 370 15.80 -9.89 -17.53
N ALA A 371 16.55 -9.08 -18.27
CA ALA A 371 16.23 -8.80 -19.68
C ALA A 371 16.41 -10.04 -20.59
N SER A 372 17.30 -10.96 -20.25
CA SER A 372 17.63 -12.13 -21.08
C SER A 372 16.90 -13.42 -20.69
N SER A 373 16.44 -13.53 -19.42
CA SER A 373 15.86 -14.77 -18.88
C SER A 373 14.34 -14.69 -18.79
N ARG A 374 13.62 -15.45 -19.63
CA ARG A 374 12.15 -15.55 -19.54
C ARG A 374 11.65 -16.00 -18.17
N HIS A 375 12.39 -16.84 -17.47
CA HIS A 375 12.02 -17.34 -16.14
C HIS A 375 12.16 -16.27 -15.08
N ALA A 376 13.22 -15.47 -15.15
CA ALA A 376 13.40 -14.32 -14.27
C ALA A 376 12.30 -13.25 -14.51
N GLN A 377 11.97 -12.97 -15.77
CA GLN A 377 10.87 -12.08 -16.14
C GLN A 377 9.53 -12.58 -15.60
N ALA A 378 9.22 -13.87 -15.76
CA ALA A 378 7.99 -14.46 -15.24
C ALA A 378 7.91 -14.37 -13.71
N SER A 379 9.02 -14.62 -13.00
CA SER A 379 9.10 -14.48 -11.55
C SER A 379 8.85 -13.03 -11.07
N VAL A 380 9.40 -12.03 -11.76
CA VAL A 380 9.12 -10.63 -11.45
C VAL A 380 7.67 -10.28 -11.79
N ALA A 381 7.18 -10.71 -12.95
CA ALA A 381 5.84 -10.44 -13.42
C ALA A 381 4.76 -10.97 -12.48
N GLU A 382 4.87 -12.21 -12.01
CA GLU A 382 3.88 -12.78 -11.07
C GLU A 382 3.85 -12.07 -9.73
N GLN A 383 5.02 -11.69 -9.21
CA GLN A 383 5.12 -10.96 -7.95
C GLN A 383 4.62 -9.53 -8.09
N TYR A 384 4.87 -8.89 -9.24
CA TYR A 384 4.42 -7.51 -9.49
C TYR A 384 2.91 -7.44 -9.74
N ALA A 385 2.36 -8.32 -10.57
CA ALA A 385 0.93 -8.38 -10.86
C ALA A 385 0.10 -8.96 -9.70
N GLY A 386 0.75 -9.58 -8.73
CA GLY A 386 0.17 -10.12 -7.51
C GLY A 386 0.05 -11.64 -7.50
N LEU A 387 0.57 -12.24 -6.43
CA LEU A 387 0.34 -13.64 -6.11
C LEU A 387 -1.14 -13.84 -5.74
N PRO A 388 -1.73 -15.03 -5.99
CA PRO A 388 -3.10 -15.30 -5.59
C PRO A 388 -3.25 -15.21 -4.07
N PHE A 389 -4.47 -14.93 -3.61
CA PHE A 389 -4.79 -15.09 -2.19
C PHE A 389 -4.88 -16.58 -1.89
N GLU A 390 -4.21 -17.00 -0.82
CA GLU A 390 -4.25 -18.39 -0.39
C GLU A 390 -5.64 -18.73 0.18
N ASP A 391 -6.15 -19.90 -0.17
CA ASP A 391 -7.28 -20.48 0.55
C ASP A 391 -6.82 -20.91 1.94
N ALA A 392 -7.77 -20.94 2.89
CA ALA A 392 -7.50 -21.47 4.21
C ALA A 392 -7.08 -22.96 4.10
N PRO A 393 -6.11 -23.39 4.92
CA PRO A 393 -5.71 -24.79 4.98
C PRO A 393 -6.85 -25.71 5.41
#